data_f3ee38af9b207ceaa689bf0ea6a2537e
#
_entry.id   f3ee38af9b207ceaa689bf0ea6a2537e
#
_cell.length_a   1.000
_cell.length_b   1.000
_cell.length_c   1.000
_cell.angle_alpha   90.00
_cell.angle_beta   90.00
_cell.angle_gamma   90.00
#
_symmetry.space_group_name_H-M   'P 1'
#
loop_
_entity.id
_entity.type
_entity.pdbx_description
1 polymer ?
#
loop_
_entity_poly.entity_id
_entity_poly.type
_entity_poly.pdbx_seq_one_letter_code
_entity_poly.pdbx_strand_id
1 'polypeptide(L)'
;MSKKRKNRDKKKKQEQQVNKQKSNVNLYKEILSYAVILILAVLLSAHLSVVVSGSMEPSFYRGDIVATENVDTYGIQEFNPYTDVNVNDVVVYNAKWYSEPVIHRVIDIQQINGSKYYIIKGDNNEVQDPYPVSPDQIKSKVIKIGYSLLIIPKLGYITLLFRGL
;
A
#
# COMPACT_ATOMS: atom_id res chain seq x y z
N MET A 1 -7.57 31.75 -61.97
CA MET A 1 -7.91 30.88 -60.83
C MET A 1 -8.90 31.61 -59.92
N SER A 2 -10.14 31.07 -59.75
CA SER A 2 -11.28 31.82 -59.14
C SER A 2 -11.09 32.05 -57.62
N LYS A 3 -11.36 33.26 -57.10
CA LYS A 3 -11.39 33.66 -55.69
C LYS A 3 -12.11 32.64 -54.79
N LYS A 4 -13.12 31.94 -55.31
CA LYS A 4 -13.90 30.91 -54.66
C LYS A 4 -13.10 29.65 -54.29
N ARG A 5 -12.13 29.27 -55.11
CA ARG A 5 -11.21 28.11 -54.87
C ARG A 5 -10.21 28.41 -53.72
N LYS A 6 -9.66 29.60 -53.73
CA LYS A 6 -8.70 30.07 -52.73
C LYS A 6 -9.32 30.17 -51.34
N ASN A 7 -10.61 30.56 -51.21
CA ASN A 7 -11.33 30.59 -49.95
C ASN A 7 -11.70 29.19 -49.43
N ARG A 8 -12.00 28.24 -50.29
CA ARG A 8 -12.25 26.84 -49.90
C ARG A 8 -10.96 26.19 -49.33
N ASP A 9 -9.82 26.45 -49.96
CA ASP A 9 -8.54 25.88 -49.52
C ASP A 9 -8.11 26.48 -48.18
N LYS A 10 -8.34 27.78 -47.94
CA LYS A 10 -8.11 28.42 -46.63
C LYS A 10 -8.98 27.80 -45.52
N LYS A 11 -10.28 27.61 -45.81
CA LYS A 11 -11.22 27.03 -44.84
C LYS A 11 -10.85 25.58 -44.48
N LYS A 12 -10.47 24.75 -45.47
CA LYS A 12 -9.98 23.38 -45.22
C LYS A 12 -8.73 23.35 -44.38
N LYS A 13 -7.77 24.25 -44.63
CA LYS A 13 -6.54 24.33 -43.81
C LYS A 13 -6.83 24.74 -42.35
N GLN A 14 -7.77 25.68 -42.16
CA GLN A 14 -8.19 26.06 -40.80
C GLN A 14 -8.89 24.93 -40.06
N GLU A 15 -9.82 24.22 -40.73
CA GLU A 15 -10.51 23.05 -40.15
C GLU A 15 -9.49 21.93 -39.80
N GLN A 16 -8.51 21.67 -40.64
CA GLN A 16 -7.44 20.70 -40.38
C GLN A 16 -6.56 21.12 -39.18
N GLN A 17 -6.22 22.41 -39.06
CA GLN A 17 -5.46 22.91 -37.91
C GLN A 17 -6.25 22.80 -36.60
N VAL A 18 -7.52 23.17 -36.63
CA VAL A 18 -8.42 23.07 -35.44
C VAL A 18 -8.58 21.59 -35.02
N ASN A 19 -8.76 20.68 -35.96
CA ASN A 19 -8.89 19.26 -35.67
C ASN A 19 -7.59 18.67 -35.12
N LYS A 20 -6.42 19.06 -35.67
CA LYS A 20 -5.11 18.65 -35.15
C LYS A 20 -4.86 19.19 -33.74
N GLN A 21 -5.27 20.43 -33.46
CA GLN A 21 -5.13 21.03 -32.13
C GLN A 21 -6.06 20.35 -31.11
N LYS A 22 -7.30 20.02 -31.48
CA LYS A 22 -8.23 19.25 -30.63
C LYS A 22 -7.71 17.85 -30.33
N SER A 23 -7.14 17.16 -31.35
CA SER A 23 -6.53 15.84 -31.20
C SER A 23 -5.36 15.87 -30.21
N ASN A 24 -4.46 16.85 -30.34
CA ASN A 24 -3.33 17.01 -29.42
C ASN A 24 -3.78 17.29 -27.97
N VAL A 25 -4.77 18.16 -27.77
CA VAL A 25 -5.32 18.44 -26.43
C VAL A 25 -5.92 17.19 -25.80
N ASN A 26 -6.60 16.36 -26.57
CA ASN A 26 -7.16 15.10 -26.06
C ASN A 26 -6.03 14.11 -25.69
N LEU A 27 -5.00 14.01 -26.52
CA LEU A 27 -3.82 13.17 -26.24
C LEU A 27 -3.10 13.61 -24.94
N TYR A 28 -2.90 14.91 -24.75
CA TYR A 28 -2.32 15.42 -23.49
C TYR A 28 -3.16 15.12 -22.26
N LYS A 29 -4.49 15.24 -22.36
CA LYS A 29 -5.40 14.88 -21.25
C LYS A 29 -5.33 13.39 -20.92
N GLU A 30 -5.23 12.56 -21.93
CA GLU A 30 -5.11 11.11 -21.78
C GLU A 30 -3.79 10.72 -21.11
N ILE A 31 -2.67 11.25 -21.59
CA ILE A 31 -1.34 11.04 -20.99
C ILE A 31 -1.33 11.53 -19.53
N LEU A 32 -1.89 12.72 -19.27
CA LEU A 32 -1.96 13.26 -17.92
C LEU A 32 -2.79 12.36 -17.00
N SER A 33 -3.93 11.83 -17.48
CA SER A 33 -4.76 10.92 -16.68
C SER A 33 -4.02 9.64 -16.31
N TYR A 34 -3.30 9.03 -17.25
CA TYR A 34 -2.47 7.86 -16.97
C TYR A 34 -1.32 8.17 -15.99
N ALA A 35 -0.68 9.33 -16.13
CA ALA A 35 0.35 9.76 -15.20
C ALA A 35 -0.19 9.91 -13.76
N VAL A 36 -1.38 10.52 -13.61
CA VAL A 36 -2.05 10.66 -12.31
C VAL A 36 -2.40 9.29 -11.72
N ILE A 37 -2.97 8.38 -12.52
CA ILE A 37 -3.30 7.02 -12.09
C ILE A 37 -2.03 6.27 -11.62
N LEU A 38 -0.94 6.39 -12.38
CA LEU A 38 0.33 5.76 -12.03
C LEU A 38 0.90 6.31 -10.71
N ILE A 39 0.87 7.63 -10.52
CA ILE A 39 1.31 8.26 -9.27
C ILE A 39 0.48 7.77 -8.10
N LEU A 40 -0.85 7.75 -8.23
CA LEU A 40 -1.74 7.23 -7.19
C LEU A 40 -1.49 5.77 -6.88
N ALA A 41 -1.25 4.93 -7.90
CA ALA A 41 -0.93 3.53 -7.72
C ALA A 41 0.39 3.33 -6.95
N VAL A 42 1.42 4.13 -7.24
CA VAL A 42 2.70 4.10 -6.52
C VAL A 42 2.52 4.54 -5.06
N LEU A 43 1.78 5.62 -4.82
CA LEU A 43 1.52 6.10 -3.45
C LEU A 43 0.74 5.06 -2.64
N LEU A 44 -0.29 4.47 -3.20
CA LEU A 44 -1.09 3.44 -2.53
C LEU A 44 -0.30 2.15 -2.29
N SER A 45 0.62 1.78 -3.17
CA SER A 45 1.39 0.53 -3.02
C SER A 45 2.26 0.51 -1.76
N ALA A 46 2.69 1.67 -1.25
CA ALA A 46 3.44 1.78 -0.01
C ALA A 46 2.63 1.34 1.22
N HIS A 47 1.29 1.40 1.14
CA HIS A 47 0.37 1.08 2.23
C HIS A 47 -0.27 -0.30 2.09
N LEU A 48 0.24 -1.16 1.21
CA LEU A 48 -0.30 -2.49 0.96
C LEU A 48 0.75 -3.56 1.23
N SER A 49 0.43 -4.50 2.11
CA SER A 49 1.30 -5.63 2.45
C SER A 49 0.65 -6.95 2.02
N VAL A 50 1.40 -7.78 1.27
CA VAL A 50 0.94 -9.10 0.84
C VAL A 50 1.22 -10.13 1.92
N VAL A 51 0.21 -10.89 2.30
CA VAL A 51 0.32 -11.98 3.27
C VAL A 51 0.90 -13.21 2.60
N VAL A 52 2.04 -13.69 3.11
CA VAL A 52 2.80 -14.80 2.52
C VAL A 52 2.69 -16.11 3.30
N SER A 53 2.10 -16.10 4.51
CA SER A 53 1.99 -17.26 5.39
C SER A 53 0.59 -17.40 5.99
N GLY A 54 0.31 -18.50 6.66
CA GLY A 54 -0.97 -18.76 7.36
C GLY A 54 -0.94 -18.46 8.86
N SER A 55 0.10 -17.80 9.38
CA SER A 55 0.25 -17.55 10.82
C SER A 55 -0.83 -16.66 11.44
N MET A 56 -1.58 -15.93 10.62
CA MET A 56 -2.66 -15.03 11.06
C MET A 56 -4.06 -15.56 10.76
N GLU A 57 -4.18 -16.81 10.33
CA GLU A 57 -5.51 -17.42 10.14
C GLU A 57 -6.23 -17.58 11.49
N PRO A 58 -7.54 -17.36 11.55
CA PRO A 58 -8.47 -17.03 10.45
C PRO A 58 -8.64 -15.52 10.19
N SER A 59 -7.89 -14.63 10.83
CA SER A 59 -8.03 -13.18 10.66
C SER A 59 -7.78 -12.73 9.22
N PHE A 60 -6.78 -13.31 8.55
CA PHE A 60 -6.54 -13.22 7.11
C PHE A 60 -5.66 -14.38 6.65
N TYR A 61 -5.67 -14.66 5.36
CA TYR A 61 -5.08 -15.84 4.76
C TYR A 61 -3.91 -15.50 3.84
N ARG A 62 -3.05 -16.49 3.58
CA ARG A 62 -2.04 -16.36 2.54
C ARG A 62 -2.68 -15.90 1.22
N GLY A 63 -2.06 -14.93 0.55
CA GLY A 63 -2.56 -14.33 -0.68
C GLY A 63 -3.53 -13.17 -0.47
N ASP A 64 -3.89 -12.83 0.75
CA ASP A 64 -4.61 -11.59 1.04
C ASP A 64 -3.65 -10.40 0.98
N ILE A 65 -4.19 -9.20 0.76
CA ILE A 65 -3.49 -7.94 0.92
C ILE A 65 -4.11 -7.21 2.10
N VAL A 66 -3.28 -6.75 3.03
CA VAL A 66 -3.71 -5.92 4.14
C VAL A 66 -3.27 -4.47 3.92
N ALA A 67 -4.14 -3.53 4.25
CA ALA A 67 -3.79 -2.11 4.23
C ALA A 67 -3.11 -1.72 5.55
N THR A 68 -2.02 -0.96 5.45
CA THR A 68 -1.19 -0.56 6.58
C THR A 68 -0.97 0.95 6.62
N GLU A 69 -0.87 1.51 7.81
CA GLU A 69 -0.25 2.80 8.06
C GLU A 69 1.21 2.56 8.48
N ASN A 70 2.13 3.33 7.95
CA ASN A 70 3.55 3.15 8.15
C ASN A 70 4.09 4.11 9.21
N VAL A 71 5.21 3.77 9.85
CA VAL A 71 5.91 4.71 10.74
C VAL A 71 6.33 5.96 9.97
N ASP A 72 6.83 5.75 8.75
CA ASP A 72 7.19 6.82 7.84
C ASP A 72 6.89 6.42 6.39
N THR A 73 6.23 7.32 5.64
CA THR A 73 6.05 7.18 4.20
C THR A 73 6.50 8.47 3.52
N TYR A 74 7.58 8.40 2.76
CA TYR A 74 8.16 9.55 2.05
C TYR A 74 8.50 10.75 2.95
N GLY A 75 8.92 10.50 4.20
CA GLY A 75 9.25 11.52 5.19
C GLY A 75 8.03 12.08 5.95
N ILE A 76 6.86 11.47 5.79
CA ILE A 76 5.64 11.80 6.53
C ILE A 76 5.41 10.71 7.57
N GLN A 77 5.47 11.07 8.85
CA GLN A 77 5.13 10.16 9.94
C GLN A 77 3.61 9.97 10.00
N GLU A 78 3.14 8.72 9.83
CA GLU A 78 1.72 8.37 9.84
C GLU A 78 1.25 7.95 11.24
N PHE A 79 2.09 7.22 11.99
CA PHE A 79 1.84 6.90 13.39
C PHE A 79 3.15 6.79 14.18
N ASN A 80 3.05 6.88 15.50
CA ASN A 80 4.17 6.73 16.41
C ASN A 80 4.13 5.33 17.07
N PRO A 81 5.09 4.43 16.81
CA PRO A 81 5.07 3.09 17.37
C PRO A 81 5.23 3.06 18.90
N TYR A 82 5.69 4.13 19.54
CA TYR A 82 5.79 4.23 21.00
C TYR A 82 4.45 4.51 21.68
N THR A 83 3.54 5.25 21.02
CA THR A 83 2.27 5.72 21.61
C THR A 83 1.04 5.08 21.00
N ASP A 84 1.05 4.79 19.68
CA ASP A 84 -0.14 4.51 18.91
C ASP A 84 -0.38 3.01 18.67
N VAL A 85 0.50 2.14 19.21
CA VAL A 85 0.34 0.68 19.18
C VAL A 85 -0.25 0.20 20.50
N ASN A 86 -1.36 -0.52 20.38
CA ASN A 86 -2.15 -1.04 21.49
C ASN A 86 -2.26 -2.57 21.43
N VAL A 87 -2.69 -3.18 22.56
CA VAL A 87 -3.08 -4.59 22.56
C VAL A 87 -4.21 -4.82 21.57
N ASN A 88 -4.16 -5.93 20.85
CA ASN A 88 -5.00 -6.33 19.71
C ASN A 88 -4.68 -5.63 18.38
N ASP A 89 -3.72 -4.71 18.28
CA ASP A 89 -3.26 -4.24 16.99
C ASP A 89 -2.46 -5.33 16.26
N VAL A 90 -2.59 -5.36 14.95
CA VAL A 90 -1.78 -6.20 14.08
C VAL A 90 -0.67 -5.33 13.49
N VAL A 91 0.57 -5.72 13.69
CA VAL A 91 1.74 -4.94 13.29
C VAL A 91 2.64 -5.72 12.36
N VAL A 92 3.31 -5.01 11.46
CA VAL A 92 4.42 -5.52 10.66
C VAL A 92 5.71 -5.05 11.33
N TYR A 93 6.62 -5.97 11.64
CA TYR A 93 7.83 -5.65 12.35
C TYR A 93 9.04 -6.45 11.86
N ASN A 94 10.26 -5.93 12.09
CA ASN A 94 11.50 -6.63 11.83
C ASN A 94 11.80 -7.59 12.99
N ALA A 95 11.57 -8.87 12.77
CA ALA A 95 11.83 -9.91 13.76
C ALA A 95 13.35 -10.18 13.89
N LYS A 96 13.85 -10.39 15.12
CA LYS A 96 15.26 -10.78 15.33
C LYS A 96 15.56 -12.22 14.94
N TRP A 97 14.54 -13.03 14.80
CA TRP A 97 14.61 -14.48 14.53
C TRP A 97 14.26 -14.84 13.08
N TYR A 98 13.85 -13.87 12.28
CA TYR A 98 13.47 -14.08 10.88
C TYR A 98 13.98 -12.94 10.01
N SER A 99 14.42 -13.24 8.78
CA SER A 99 15.06 -12.27 7.88
C SER A 99 14.06 -11.30 7.23
N GLU A 100 12.83 -11.77 7.04
CA GLU A 100 11.76 -10.95 6.41
C GLU A 100 10.88 -10.30 7.47
N PRO A 101 10.20 -9.19 7.17
CA PRO A 101 9.21 -8.61 8.06
C PRO A 101 8.08 -9.60 8.39
N VAL A 102 7.73 -9.67 9.66
CA VAL A 102 6.67 -10.54 10.18
C VAL A 102 5.43 -9.70 10.47
N ILE A 103 4.26 -10.26 10.21
CA ILE A 103 2.97 -9.64 10.50
C ILE A 103 2.21 -10.47 11.53
N HIS A 104 2.11 -9.97 12.78
CA HIS A 104 1.46 -10.65 13.89
C HIS A 104 0.71 -9.67 14.79
N ARG A 105 -0.04 -10.21 15.76
CA ARG A 105 -0.87 -9.42 16.71
C ARG A 105 -0.14 -9.12 18.00
N VAL A 106 -0.26 -7.89 18.49
CA VAL A 106 0.15 -7.50 19.84
C VAL A 106 -0.81 -8.12 20.84
N ILE A 107 -0.32 -9.02 21.71
CA ILE A 107 -1.11 -9.68 22.74
C ILE A 107 -0.90 -9.09 24.13
N ASP A 108 0.24 -8.40 24.36
CA ASP A 108 0.54 -7.73 25.64
C ASP A 108 1.55 -6.60 25.41
N ILE A 109 1.62 -5.67 26.36
CA ILE A 109 2.58 -4.55 26.38
C ILE A 109 3.29 -4.57 27.74
N GLN A 110 4.61 -4.69 27.74
CA GLN A 110 5.42 -4.81 28.93
C GLN A 110 6.47 -3.71 29.04
N GLN A 111 6.81 -3.36 30.29
CA GLN A 111 7.96 -2.51 30.60
C GLN A 111 9.10 -3.41 31.08
N ILE A 112 10.17 -3.47 30.31
CA ILE A 112 11.36 -4.28 30.63
C ILE A 112 12.54 -3.31 30.80
N ASN A 113 13.13 -3.23 31.98
CA ASN A 113 14.22 -2.30 32.30
C ASN A 113 13.91 -0.84 31.97
N GLY A 114 12.67 -0.40 32.18
CA GLY A 114 12.21 0.96 31.90
C GLY A 114 11.90 1.26 30.43
N SER A 115 12.03 0.28 29.55
CA SER A 115 11.71 0.39 28.12
C SER A 115 10.46 -0.38 27.75
N LYS A 116 9.64 0.17 26.85
CA LYS A 116 8.42 -0.44 26.35
C LYS A 116 8.72 -1.56 25.35
N TYR A 117 8.05 -2.69 25.52
CA TYR A 117 8.10 -3.82 24.59
C TYR A 117 6.70 -4.35 24.31
N TYR A 118 6.54 -4.92 23.12
CA TYR A 118 5.33 -5.61 22.66
C TYR A 118 5.57 -7.11 22.69
N ILE A 119 4.67 -7.85 23.32
CA ILE A 119 4.58 -9.30 23.20
C ILE A 119 3.64 -9.60 22.06
N ILE A 120 4.13 -10.32 21.09
CA ILE A 120 3.48 -10.49 19.79
C ILE A 120 3.26 -11.98 19.51
N LYS A 121 2.17 -12.31 18.81
CA LYS A 121 1.82 -13.67 18.43
C LYS A 121 1.01 -13.70 17.14
N GLY A 122 1.28 -14.66 16.27
CA GLY A 122 0.39 -14.99 15.15
C GLY A 122 -0.92 -15.60 15.65
N ASP A 123 -2.04 -15.22 15.09
CA ASP A 123 -3.37 -15.70 15.52
C ASP A 123 -3.50 -17.22 15.44
N ASN A 124 -2.83 -17.85 14.47
CA ASN A 124 -2.79 -19.30 14.26
C ASN A 124 -1.62 -20.00 14.95
N ASN A 125 -0.75 -19.28 15.65
CA ASN A 125 0.39 -19.88 16.33
C ASN A 125 -0.02 -20.36 17.73
N GLU A 126 0.58 -21.44 18.21
CA GLU A 126 0.33 -21.94 19.57
C GLU A 126 1.00 -21.07 20.63
N VAL A 127 2.20 -20.57 20.34
CA VAL A 127 3.03 -19.77 21.26
C VAL A 127 3.29 -18.38 20.70
N GLN A 128 3.64 -17.46 21.60
CA GLN A 128 4.09 -16.12 21.23
C GLN A 128 5.45 -16.16 20.51
N ASP A 129 5.78 -15.05 19.85
CA ASP A 129 7.05 -14.90 19.17
C ASP A 129 8.23 -14.96 20.16
N PRO A 130 9.41 -15.45 19.72
CA PRO A 130 10.51 -15.80 20.65
C PRO A 130 11.07 -14.65 21.47
N TYR A 131 10.95 -13.42 20.96
CA TYR A 131 11.53 -12.23 21.62
C TYR A 131 10.50 -11.11 21.72
N PRO A 132 10.52 -10.34 22.84
CA PRO A 132 9.79 -9.09 22.93
C PRO A 132 10.25 -8.11 21.84
N VAL A 133 9.30 -7.39 21.25
CA VAL A 133 9.52 -6.47 20.12
C VAL A 133 9.56 -5.04 20.65
N SER A 134 10.67 -4.33 20.41
CA SER A 134 10.75 -2.90 20.73
C SER A 134 9.99 -2.05 19.72
N PRO A 135 9.51 -0.84 20.09
CA PRO A 135 8.84 0.06 19.16
C PRO A 135 9.64 0.33 17.87
N ASP A 136 10.97 0.42 17.95
CA ASP A 136 11.84 0.66 16.79
C ASP A 136 11.84 -0.46 15.74
N GLN A 137 11.40 -1.65 16.13
CA GLN A 137 11.26 -2.78 15.20
C GLN A 137 9.96 -2.72 14.40
N ILE A 138 8.96 -1.94 14.85
CA ILE A 138 7.67 -1.80 14.17
C ILE A 138 7.86 -0.97 12.91
N LYS A 139 7.38 -1.49 11.80
CA LYS A 139 7.41 -0.82 10.47
C LYS A 139 6.07 -0.21 10.11
N SER A 140 5.00 -0.95 10.36
CA SER A 140 3.64 -0.52 10.05
C SER A 140 2.62 -1.23 10.92
N LYS A 141 1.43 -0.68 10.94
CA LYS A 141 0.26 -1.21 11.64
C LYS A 141 -0.88 -1.42 10.65
N VAL A 142 -1.58 -2.56 10.73
CA VAL A 142 -2.73 -2.83 9.87
C VAL A 142 -3.89 -1.90 10.23
N ILE A 143 -4.45 -1.24 9.23
CA ILE A 143 -5.57 -0.33 9.39
C ILE A 143 -6.82 -1.11 9.79
N LYS A 144 -7.57 -0.55 10.74
CA LYS A 144 -8.87 -1.05 11.19
C LYS A 144 -9.97 -0.07 10.80
N ILE A 145 -11.11 -0.62 10.37
CA ILE A 145 -12.36 0.14 10.22
C ILE A 145 -13.34 -0.44 11.23
N GLY A 146 -13.55 0.29 12.33
CA GLY A 146 -14.24 -0.24 13.51
C GLY A 146 -13.45 -1.41 14.14
N TYR A 147 -14.05 -2.60 14.19
CA TYR A 147 -13.41 -3.81 14.72
C TYR A 147 -12.77 -4.69 13.64
N SER A 148 -12.95 -4.36 12.37
CA SER A 148 -12.49 -5.17 11.24
C SER A 148 -11.16 -4.65 10.67
N LEU A 149 -10.23 -5.57 10.36
CA LEU A 149 -9.02 -5.25 9.62
C LEU A 149 -9.37 -4.92 8.16
N LEU A 150 -8.67 -3.95 7.57
CA LEU A 150 -8.85 -3.60 6.16
C LEU A 150 -8.05 -4.56 5.28
N ILE A 151 -8.77 -5.51 4.68
CA ILE A 151 -8.21 -6.63 3.91
C ILE A 151 -8.81 -6.65 2.51
N ILE A 152 -7.98 -6.92 1.50
CA ILE A 152 -8.39 -7.22 0.13
C ILE A 152 -8.09 -8.71 -0.10
N PRO A 153 -9.12 -9.58 -0.09
CA PRO A 153 -8.89 -11.02 -0.13
C PRO A 153 -8.35 -11.48 -1.48
N LYS A 154 -7.38 -12.40 -1.46
CA LYS A 154 -6.83 -13.17 -2.58
C LYS A 154 -6.15 -12.37 -3.70
N LEU A 155 -6.16 -11.04 -3.66
CA LEU A 155 -5.53 -10.22 -4.71
C LEU A 155 -4.00 -10.36 -4.70
N GLY A 156 -3.41 -10.64 -3.55
CA GLY A 156 -1.97 -10.84 -3.38
C GLY A 156 -1.42 -12.07 -4.11
N TYR A 157 -2.24 -13.05 -4.49
CA TYR A 157 -1.79 -14.21 -5.28
C TYR A 157 -1.15 -13.80 -6.60
N ILE A 158 -1.59 -12.72 -7.21
CA ILE A 158 -0.95 -12.17 -8.43
C ILE A 158 0.52 -11.85 -8.15
N THR A 159 0.80 -11.19 -7.03
CA THR A 159 2.17 -10.83 -6.61
C THR A 159 3.01 -12.06 -6.25
N LEU A 160 2.39 -13.06 -5.59
CA LEU A 160 3.07 -14.30 -5.20
C LEU A 160 3.51 -15.10 -6.41
N LEU A 161 2.71 -15.14 -7.50
CA LEU A 161 3.08 -15.80 -8.75
C LEU A 161 4.36 -15.22 -9.36
N PHE A 162 4.54 -13.90 -9.32
CA PHE A 162 5.75 -13.24 -9.85
C PHE A 162 6.97 -13.40 -8.93
N ARG A 163 6.79 -13.71 -7.65
CA ARG A 163 7.88 -13.95 -6.68
C ARG A 163 8.33 -15.40 -6.62
N GLY A 164 7.61 -16.32 -7.27
CA GLY A 164 7.88 -17.77 -7.22
C GLY A 164 7.59 -18.38 -5.85
N LEU A 165 6.64 -17.82 -5.09
CA LEU A 165 6.24 -18.22 -3.73
C LEU A 165 4.88 -18.95 -3.75
#